data_7b961836627a87c76cfe3edd1e7ae140
#
_entry.id   7b961836627a87c76cfe3edd1e7ae140
#
_cell.length_a   1.000
_cell.length_b   1.000
_cell.length_c   1.000
_cell.angle_alpha   90.00
_cell.angle_beta   90.00
_cell.angle_gamma   90.00
#
_symmetry.space_group_name_H-M   'P 1'
#
loop_
_entity.id
_entity.type
_entity.pdbx_description
1 polymer ?
#
loop_
_entity_poly.entity_id
_entity_poly.type
_entity_poly.pdbx_seq_one_letter_code
_entity_poly.pdbx_strand_id
1 'polypeptide(L)' 'MPIVKIEMWAGRDKGTKGKLIENITKTVCDTIKCPPEAVTVVIEDIPKENWGQAGKAAC' A
#
# COMPACT_ATOMS: atom_id res chain seq x y z
N MET A 1 3.08 9.92 14.14
CA MET A 1 3.48 9.84 12.73
C MET A 1 3.35 8.40 12.21
N PRO A 2 2.10 7.85 11.90
CA PRO A 2 2.02 6.49 11.39
C PRO A 2 2.49 6.40 9.93
N ILE A 3 3.20 5.30 9.64
CA ILE A 3 3.62 4.97 8.29
C ILE A 3 3.01 3.62 7.95
N VAL A 4 2.28 3.54 6.83
CA VAL A 4 1.70 2.31 6.34
C VAL A 4 2.44 1.93 5.07
N LYS A 5 3.03 0.75 5.06
CA LYS A 5 3.75 0.28 3.88
C LYS A 5 3.00 -0.88 3.27
N ILE A 6 2.73 -0.78 1.98
CA ILE A 6 2.01 -1.83 1.25
C ILE A 6 2.92 -2.37 0.16
N GLU A 7 3.15 -3.67 0.18
CA GLU A 7 3.88 -4.34 -0.89
C GLU A 7 2.86 -5.17 -1.66
N MET A 8 2.84 -4.99 -2.97
CA MET A 8 1.86 -5.69 -3.79
C MET A 8 2.39 -5.88 -5.19
N TRP A 9 1.74 -6.76 -5.94
CA TRP A 9 2.12 -7.01 -7.32
C TRP A 9 1.97 -5.75 -8.15
N ALA A 10 2.93 -5.50 -9.01
CA ALA A 10 2.87 -4.40 -9.97
C ALA A 10 1.72 -4.64 -10.96
N GLY A 11 1.24 -3.56 -11.53
CA GLY A 11 0.22 -3.63 -12.58
C GLY A 11 -1.00 -2.79 -12.34
N ARG A 12 -1.20 -2.30 -11.13
CA ARG A 12 -2.33 -1.42 -10.86
C ARG A 12 -2.00 -0.01 -11.29
N ASP A 13 -3.01 0.69 -11.80
CA ASP A 13 -2.79 2.02 -12.35
C ASP A 13 -2.70 3.08 -11.24
N LYS A 14 -2.32 4.28 -11.65
CA LYS A 14 -2.14 5.39 -10.73
C LYS A 14 -3.43 5.73 -10.00
N GLY A 15 -4.56 5.68 -10.69
CA GLY A 15 -5.84 6.00 -10.09
C GLY A 15 -6.22 5.04 -8.98
N THR A 16 -6.02 3.75 -9.21
CA THR A 16 -6.32 2.71 -8.24
C THR A 16 -5.43 2.86 -7.01
N LYS A 17 -4.14 3.10 -7.22
CA LYS A 17 -3.21 3.29 -6.10
C LYS A 17 -3.56 4.54 -5.29
N GLY A 18 -3.93 5.63 -5.98
CA GLY A 18 -4.34 6.85 -5.31
C GLY A 18 -5.56 6.63 -4.43
N LYS A 19 -6.52 5.84 -4.92
CA LYS A 19 -7.71 5.52 -4.15
C LYS A 19 -7.37 4.69 -2.91
N LEU A 20 -6.46 3.75 -3.07
CA LEU A 20 -6.01 2.93 -1.95
C LEU A 20 -5.34 3.79 -0.89
N ILE A 21 -4.47 4.70 -1.30
CA ILE A 21 -3.79 5.61 -0.38
C ILE A 21 -4.83 6.45 0.37
N GLU A 22 -5.82 6.97 -0.35
CA GLU A 22 -6.87 7.80 0.25
C GLU A 22 -7.66 7.03 1.29
N ASN A 23 -8.10 5.82 0.94
CA ASN A 23 -8.91 5.00 1.85
C ASN A 23 -8.14 4.54 3.07
N ILE A 24 -6.88 4.15 2.90
CA ILE A 24 -6.04 3.73 4.02
C ILE A 24 -5.81 4.90 4.98
N THR A 25 -5.52 6.09 4.42
CA THR A 25 -5.32 7.28 5.23
C THR A 25 -6.55 7.58 6.07
N LYS A 26 -7.73 7.50 5.46
CA LYS A 26 -8.98 7.76 6.16
C LYS A 26 -9.19 6.77 7.31
N THR A 27 -8.95 5.50 7.05
CA THR A 27 -9.11 4.46 8.06
C THR A 27 -8.18 4.68 9.26
N VAL A 28 -6.92 4.99 8.97
CA VAL A 28 -5.93 5.24 10.04
C VAL A 28 -6.35 6.45 10.86
N CYS A 29 -6.73 7.55 10.19
CA CYS A 29 -7.14 8.76 10.90
C CYS A 29 -8.35 8.52 11.79
N ASP A 30 -9.33 7.76 11.30
CA ASP A 30 -10.54 7.49 12.07
C ASP A 30 -10.25 6.58 13.26
N THR A 31 -9.33 5.66 13.11
CA THR A 31 -9.06 4.64 14.13
C THR A 31 -8.18 5.17 15.25
N ILE A 32 -7.08 5.84 14.92
CA ILE A 32 -6.14 6.29 15.95
C ILE A 32 -6.25 7.79 16.23
N LYS A 33 -7.22 8.47 15.60
CA LYS A 33 -7.54 9.86 15.86
C LYS A 33 -6.37 10.79 15.60
N CYS A 34 -5.83 10.72 14.37
CA CYS A 34 -4.76 11.62 13.95
C CYS A 34 -5.19 12.37 12.69
N PRO A 35 -4.55 13.52 12.39
CA PRO A 35 -4.89 14.24 11.17
C PRO A 35 -4.28 13.57 9.94
N PRO A 36 -4.88 13.75 8.76
CA PRO A 36 -4.37 13.13 7.53
C PRO A 36 -2.91 13.50 7.23
N GLU A 37 -2.50 14.69 7.61
CA GLU A 37 -1.14 15.16 7.37
C GLU A 37 -0.09 14.35 8.12
N ALA A 38 -0.51 13.65 9.17
CA ALA A 38 0.41 12.83 9.95
C ALA A 38 0.62 11.43 9.36
N VAL A 39 -0.22 11.02 8.40
CA VAL A 39 -0.19 9.66 7.86
C VAL A 39 0.61 9.61 6.57
N THR A 40 1.56 8.69 6.50
CA THR A 40 2.31 8.41 5.28
C THR A 40 1.95 7.01 4.81
N VAL A 41 1.55 6.88 3.55
CA VAL A 41 1.26 5.59 2.94
C VAL A 41 2.22 5.39 1.78
N VAL A 42 2.96 4.29 1.82
CA VAL A 42 3.92 3.95 0.78
C VAL A 42 3.48 2.67 0.10
N ILE A 43 3.41 2.70 -1.23
CA ILE A 43 3.08 1.51 -2.01
C ILE A 43 4.32 1.11 -2.80
N GLU A 44 4.70 -0.14 -2.65
CA GLU A 44 5.83 -0.68 -3.39
C GLU A 44 5.31 -1.70 -4.39
N ASP A 45 5.49 -1.40 -5.67
CA ASP A 45 5.11 -2.30 -6.76
C ASP A 45 6.20 -3.35 -6.94
N ILE A 46 5.84 -4.61 -6.85
CA ILE A 46 6.81 -5.71 -6.96
C ILE A 46 6.46 -6.54 -8.20
N PRO A 47 7.41 -6.69 -9.14
CA PRO A 47 7.18 -7.57 -10.27
C PRO A 47 6.94 -9.00 -9.79
N LYS A 48 6.07 -9.73 -10.48
CA LYS A 48 5.74 -11.09 -10.06
C LYS A 48 6.94 -12.02 -10.05
N GLU A 49 7.92 -11.76 -10.89
CA GLU A 49 9.16 -12.54 -10.90
C GLU A 49 9.97 -12.38 -9.60
N ASN A 50 9.71 -11.30 -8.87
CA ASN A 50 10.38 -11.03 -7.60
C ASN A 50 9.54 -11.44 -6.39
N TRP A 51 8.40 -12.09 -6.63
CA TRP A 51 7.46 -12.47 -5.58
C TRP A 51 7.46 -13.98 -5.43
N GLY A 52 7.99 -14.48 -4.32
CA GLY A 52 8.10 -15.92 -4.10
C GLY A 52 7.16 -16.41 -3.02
N GLN A 53 6.50 -17.53 -3.29
CA GLN A 53 5.69 -18.23 -2.30
C GLN A 53 5.92 -19.71 -2.46
N ALA A 54 6.10 -20.41 -1.33
CA ALA A 54 6.33 -21.84 -1.33
C ALA A 54 7.51 -22.24 -2.22
N GLY A 55 8.51 -21.36 -2.33
CA GLY A 55 9.70 -21.61 -3.13
C GLY A 55 9.53 -21.33 -4.62
N LYS A 56 8.42 -20.74 -5.01
CA LYS A 56 8.14 -20.48 -6.43
C LYS A 56 7.79 -19.03 -6.66
N ALA A 57 8.26 -18.50 -7.79
CA ALA A 57 7.88 -17.15 -8.20
C ALA A 57 6.43 -17.11 -8.65
N ALA A 58 5.82 -15.93 -8.55
CA ALA A 58 4.41 -15.77 -8.87
C ALA A 58 4.13 -15.80 -10.37
N CYS A 59 5.17 -15.75 -11.22
CA CYS A 59 4.97 -15.87 -12.66
C CYS A 59 5.99 -16.78 -13.29
#